data_c95d910e7adcab475cf20824d3863c3b
#
_entry.id   c95d910e7adcab475cf20824d3863c3b
#
_cell.length_a   1.000
_cell.length_b   1.000
_cell.length_c   1.000
_cell.angle_alpha   90.00
_cell.angle_beta   90.00
_cell.angle_gamma   90.00
#
_symmetry.space_group_name_H-M   'P 1'
#
loop_
_entity.id
_entity.type
_entity.pdbx_description
1 polymer ?
#
loop_
_entity_poly.entity_id
_entity_poly.type
_entity_poly.pdbx_seq_one_letter_code
_entity_poly.pdbx_strand_id
1 'polypeptide(L)'
;PFALLGSMFGGENPDQLEFEPGSSRLTRATTEKIDALREVLYNRPALKLEISGYADPDSDTPAYADLLFERKLKAQKALRLADAGQDAAPLDAIVIAPEEYEKYLQAAYEAETFAKPENFLGGEKTLPPAEAEALIRQHIEVDRNALEELAYARALQVKDYLLDSGQVGAERVFLVKPTDALAPEALDGIAPGRVELGLK
;
A
#
# COMPACT_ATOMS: atom_id res chain seq x y z
N PRO A 1 25.03 11.62 -9.59
CA PRO A 1 24.30 10.58 -10.31
C PRO A 1 22.83 10.94 -10.55
N PHE A 2 22.12 11.50 -9.54
CA PHE A 2 20.71 11.90 -9.68
C PHE A 2 20.50 13.13 -10.59
N ALA A 3 21.51 13.96 -10.83
CA ALA A 3 21.42 15.07 -11.76
C ALA A 3 21.00 14.65 -13.19
N LEU A 4 21.31 13.42 -13.58
CA LEU A 4 20.89 12.85 -14.86
C LEU A 4 19.40 12.51 -14.88
N LEU A 5 18.85 12.01 -13.78
CA LEU A 5 17.41 11.76 -13.64
C LEU A 5 16.66 13.09 -13.64
N GLY A 6 17.16 14.11 -12.93
CA GLY A 6 16.57 15.45 -12.93
C GLY A 6 16.45 16.06 -14.32
N SER A 7 17.46 15.85 -15.18
CA SER A 7 17.43 16.32 -16.57
C SER A 7 16.44 15.56 -17.45
N MET A 8 16.12 14.31 -17.12
CA MET A 8 15.16 13.48 -17.86
C MET A 8 13.70 13.74 -17.46
N PHE A 9 13.45 14.10 -16.19
CA PHE A 9 12.10 14.26 -15.66
C PHE A 9 11.67 15.71 -15.40
N GLY A 10 12.60 16.67 -15.49
CA GLY A 10 12.28 18.07 -15.23
C GLY A 10 11.79 18.37 -13.81
N GLY A 11 12.06 17.46 -12.85
CA GLY A 11 11.60 17.54 -11.47
C GLY A 11 12.73 17.90 -10.50
N GLU A 12 12.37 18.62 -9.43
CA GLU A 12 13.34 19.08 -8.42
C GLU A 12 13.91 17.95 -7.55
N ASN A 13 13.24 16.78 -7.47
CA ASN A 13 13.61 15.69 -6.58
C ASN A 13 13.57 14.31 -7.31
N PRO A 14 14.58 14.01 -8.13
CA PRO A 14 14.63 12.79 -8.92
C PRO A 14 14.90 11.53 -8.08
N ASP A 15 15.29 11.68 -6.83
CA ASP A 15 15.56 10.67 -5.83
C ASP A 15 14.36 10.34 -4.94
N GLN A 16 13.19 10.95 -5.23
CA GLN A 16 11.98 10.78 -4.44
C GLN A 16 10.86 10.17 -5.30
N LEU A 17 10.19 9.15 -4.75
CA LEU A 17 9.01 8.52 -5.34
C LEU A 17 7.84 8.67 -4.39
N GLU A 18 6.85 9.45 -4.78
CA GLU A 18 5.64 9.69 -3.96
C GLU A 18 4.63 8.56 -4.10
N PHE A 19 3.89 8.33 -3.02
CA PHE A 19 2.81 7.38 -2.95
C PHE A 19 1.52 8.06 -2.49
N GLU A 20 0.40 7.54 -2.96
CA GLU A 20 -0.90 7.94 -2.43
C GLU A 20 -1.03 7.52 -0.96
N PRO A 21 -1.69 8.33 -0.12
CA PRO A 21 -1.92 7.98 1.28
C PRO A 21 -2.50 6.57 1.45
N GLY A 22 -1.97 5.83 2.42
CA GLY A 22 -2.39 4.47 2.73
C GLY A 22 -2.06 3.41 1.69
N SER A 23 -1.40 3.76 0.59
CA SER A 23 -1.13 2.86 -0.54
C SER A 23 0.36 2.58 -0.72
N SER A 24 0.69 1.36 -1.13
CA SER A 24 2.01 0.98 -1.66
C SER A 24 1.97 0.74 -3.19
N ARG A 25 0.86 1.09 -3.85
CA ARG A 25 0.70 0.89 -5.29
C ARG A 25 1.54 1.90 -6.06
N LEU A 26 2.26 1.42 -7.08
CA LEU A 26 2.98 2.29 -8.00
C LEU A 26 2.00 2.99 -8.94
N THR A 27 2.11 4.32 -9.03
CA THR A 27 1.40 5.10 -10.03
C THR A 27 2.14 5.08 -11.36
N ARG A 28 1.48 5.55 -12.43
CA ARG A 28 2.15 5.70 -13.73
C ARG A 28 3.37 6.63 -13.64
N ALA A 29 3.25 7.75 -12.93
CA ALA A 29 4.35 8.69 -12.75
C ALA A 29 5.52 8.04 -11.99
N THR A 30 5.23 7.22 -10.98
CA THR A 30 6.25 6.47 -10.23
C THR A 30 6.94 5.45 -11.13
N THR A 31 6.20 4.67 -11.91
CA THR A 31 6.78 3.66 -12.82
C THR A 31 7.65 4.29 -13.90
N GLU A 32 7.25 5.44 -14.48
CA GLU A 32 8.06 6.17 -15.46
C GLU A 32 9.41 6.63 -14.86
N LYS A 33 9.43 7.07 -13.60
CA LYS A 33 10.67 7.40 -12.88
C LYS A 33 11.55 6.16 -12.64
N ILE A 34 10.95 5.03 -12.25
CA ILE A 34 11.69 3.78 -12.02
C ILE A 34 12.27 3.24 -13.33
N ASP A 35 11.54 3.33 -14.43
CA ASP A 35 12.03 2.89 -15.75
C ASP A 35 13.27 3.68 -16.19
N ALA A 36 13.29 4.99 -15.99
CA ALA A 36 14.46 5.78 -16.30
C ALA A 36 15.63 5.50 -15.32
N LEU A 37 15.35 5.26 -14.03
CA LEU A 37 16.38 4.81 -13.10
C LEU A 37 16.98 3.48 -13.53
N ARG A 38 16.14 2.56 -14.04
CA ARG A 38 16.58 1.26 -14.61
C ARG A 38 17.56 1.47 -15.76
N GLU A 39 17.30 2.39 -16.68
CA GLU A 39 18.24 2.74 -17.77
C GLU A 39 19.58 3.26 -17.23
N VAL A 40 19.54 4.14 -16.23
CA VAL A 40 20.78 4.66 -15.62
C VAL A 40 21.61 3.54 -14.99
N LEU A 41 20.97 2.63 -14.25
CA LEU A 41 21.62 1.49 -13.62
C LEU A 41 22.14 0.48 -14.65
N TYR A 42 21.42 0.23 -15.73
CA TYR A 42 21.84 -0.65 -16.82
C TYR A 42 23.09 -0.13 -17.50
N ASN A 43 23.12 1.17 -17.84
CA ASN A 43 24.26 1.80 -18.49
C ASN A 43 25.47 2.04 -17.57
N ARG A 44 25.32 1.84 -16.25
CA ARG A 44 26.37 2.05 -15.25
C ARG A 44 26.43 0.89 -14.25
N PRO A 45 27.07 -0.23 -14.65
CA PRO A 45 27.08 -1.46 -13.86
C PRO A 45 27.71 -1.32 -12.46
N ALA A 46 28.57 -0.31 -12.24
CA ALA A 46 29.20 -0.07 -10.94
C ALA A 46 28.28 0.59 -9.91
N LEU A 47 27.17 1.22 -10.33
CA LEU A 47 26.25 1.86 -9.41
C LEU A 47 25.42 0.84 -8.65
N LYS A 48 25.24 1.13 -7.37
CA LYS A 48 24.32 0.43 -6.45
C LYS A 48 23.21 1.36 -6.03
N LEU A 49 22.03 0.80 -5.78
CA LEU A 49 20.85 1.54 -5.35
C LEU A 49 20.44 1.13 -3.94
N GLU A 50 20.25 2.10 -3.09
CA GLU A 50 19.57 1.95 -1.80
C GLU A 50 18.15 2.50 -1.91
N ILE A 51 17.19 1.79 -1.33
CA ILE A 51 15.76 2.13 -1.37
C ILE A 51 15.26 2.16 0.07
N SER A 52 14.78 3.31 0.53
CA SER A 52 14.21 3.52 1.86
C SER A 52 12.76 3.97 1.76
N GLY A 53 11.85 3.26 2.43
CA GLY A 53 10.43 3.59 2.44
C GLY A 53 10.04 4.39 3.69
N TYR A 54 9.09 5.31 3.52
CA TYR A 54 8.52 6.14 4.57
C TYR A 54 7.00 6.15 4.51
N ALA A 55 6.38 6.27 5.67
CA ALA A 55 4.95 6.51 5.84
C ALA A 55 4.73 7.75 6.71
N ASP A 56 3.63 8.43 6.48
CA ASP A 56 3.22 9.60 7.24
C ASP A 56 2.02 9.24 8.13
N PRO A 57 2.18 9.26 9.46
CA PRO A 57 1.08 8.93 10.36
C PRO A 57 -0.18 9.78 10.15
N ASP A 58 -0.04 11.04 9.77
CA ASP A 58 -1.18 11.95 9.65
C ASP A 58 -2.05 11.64 8.42
N SER A 59 -1.42 11.36 7.29
CA SER A 59 -2.13 11.06 6.04
C SER A 59 -2.34 9.57 5.79
N ASP A 60 -1.37 8.73 6.16
CA ASP A 60 -1.44 7.30 5.89
C ASP A 60 -2.37 6.54 6.84
N THR A 61 -2.47 6.93 8.13
CA THR A 61 -3.32 6.23 9.09
C THR A 61 -4.79 6.16 8.65
N PRO A 62 -5.49 7.28 8.36
CA PRO A 62 -6.88 7.22 7.96
C PRO A 62 -7.07 6.51 6.62
N ALA A 63 -6.21 6.77 5.64
CA ALA A 63 -6.30 6.17 4.33
C ALA A 63 -6.03 4.65 4.36
N TYR A 64 -5.10 4.20 5.20
CA TYR A 64 -4.82 2.78 5.36
C TYR A 64 -5.94 2.05 6.11
N ALA A 65 -6.58 2.70 7.08
CA ALA A 65 -7.78 2.16 7.73
C ALA A 65 -8.93 1.95 6.72
N ASP A 66 -9.14 2.89 5.80
CA ASP A 66 -10.10 2.75 4.70
C ASP A 66 -9.76 1.55 3.79
N LEU A 67 -8.50 1.41 3.42
CA LEU A 67 -8.05 0.27 2.63
C LEU A 67 -8.27 -1.07 3.35
N LEU A 68 -7.98 -1.14 4.65
CA LEU A 68 -8.20 -2.34 5.45
C LEU A 68 -9.68 -2.69 5.54
N PHE A 69 -10.55 -1.69 5.70
CA PHE A 69 -12.00 -1.89 5.67
C PHE A 69 -12.46 -2.46 4.33
N GLU A 70 -12.05 -1.87 3.21
CA GLU A 70 -12.39 -2.39 1.88
C GLU A 70 -11.90 -3.82 1.67
N ARG A 71 -10.70 -4.14 2.14
CA ARG A 71 -10.12 -5.49 2.05
C ARG A 71 -10.96 -6.52 2.80
N LYS A 72 -11.60 -6.17 3.92
CA LYS A 72 -12.51 -7.07 4.63
C LYS A 72 -13.72 -7.45 3.76
N LEU A 73 -14.31 -6.49 3.07
CA LEU A 73 -15.43 -6.75 2.15
C LEU A 73 -14.98 -7.59 0.94
N LYS A 74 -13.86 -7.24 0.34
CA LYS A 74 -13.28 -7.96 -0.80
C LYS A 74 -12.92 -9.41 -0.44
N ALA A 75 -12.44 -9.64 0.79
CA ALA A 75 -12.14 -10.98 1.29
C ALA A 75 -13.41 -11.85 1.31
N GLN A 76 -14.56 -11.31 1.72
CA GLN A 76 -15.82 -12.05 1.70
C GLN A 76 -16.26 -12.40 0.27
N LYS A 77 -16.04 -11.48 -0.67
CA LYS A 77 -16.31 -11.76 -2.09
C LYS A 77 -15.37 -12.83 -2.64
N ALA A 78 -14.07 -12.76 -2.30
CA ALA A 78 -13.09 -13.77 -2.69
C ALA A 78 -13.48 -15.17 -2.21
N LEU A 79 -13.88 -15.30 -0.93
CA LEU A 79 -14.35 -16.56 -0.35
C LEU A 79 -15.54 -17.11 -1.13
N ARG A 80 -16.53 -16.29 -1.46
CA ARG A 80 -17.69 -16.73 -2.23
C ARG A 80 -17.37 -17.15 -3.66
N LEU A 81 -16.43 -16.48 -4.30
CA LEU A 81 -15.95 -16.87 -5.63
C LEU A 81 -15.24 -18.24 -5.57
N ALA A 82 -14.39 -18.43 -4.56
CA ALA A 82 -13.72 -19.72 -4.34
C ALA A 82 -14.70 -20.86 -4.08
N ASP A 83 -15.72 -20.64 -3.22
CA ASP A 83 -16.79 -21.62 -2.95
C ASP A 83 -17.60 -21.99 -4.20
N ALA A 84 -17.71 -21.05 -5.14
CA ALA A 84 -18.34 -21.28 -6.45
C ALA A 84 -17.41 -21.95 -7.48
N GLY A 85 -16.18 -22.34 -7.08
CA GLY A 85 -15.19 -22.96 -7.96
C GLY A 85 -14.58 -22.01 -8.98
N GLN A 86 -14.64 -20.70 -8.74
CA GLN A 86 -14.01 -19.70 -9.59
C GLN A 86 -12.59 -19.38 -9.05
N ASP A 87 -11.64 -19.20 -9.96
CA ASP A 87 -10.30 -18.77 -9.58
C ASP A 87 -10.37 -17.37 -8.95
N ALA A 88 -9.88 -17.26 -7.74
CA ALA A 88 -9.85 -15.98 -7.04
C ALA A 88 -8.80 -15.06 -7.69
N ALA A 89 -9.25 -13.93 -8.20
CA ALA A 89 -8.35 -12.83 -8.55
C ALA A 89 -7.61 -12.33 -7.29
N PRO A 90 -6.43 -11.71 -7.44
CA PRO A 90 -5.77 -11.03 -6.33
C PRO A 90 -6.75 -10.10 -5.61
N LEU A 91 -6.69 -10.04 -4.28
CA LEU A 91 -7.68 -9.31 -3.46
C LEU A 91 -7.87 -7.85 -3.91
N ASP A 92 -6.77 -7.19 -4.28
CA ASP A 92 -6.81 -5.81 -4.75
C ASP A 92 -7.47 -5.63 -6.13
N ALA A 93 -7.59 -6.70 -6.92
CA ALA A 93 -8.29 -6.68 -8.21
C ALA A 93 -9.79 -6.96 -8.08
N ILE A 94 -10.26 -7.40 -6.90
CA ILE A 94 -11.67 -7.64 -6.65
C ILE A 94 -12.40 -6.30 -6.53
N VAL A 95 -13.48 -6.15 -7.29
CA VAL A 95 -14.36 -4.97 -7.24
C VAL A 95 -15.67 -5.36 -6.57
N ILE A 96 -16.11 -4.56 -5.61
CA ILE A 96 -17.44 -4.65 -5.01
C ILE A 96 -18.34 -3.67 -5.76
N ALA A 97 -19.35 -4.20 -6.48
CA ALA A 97 -20.32 -3.34 -7.13
C ALA A 97 -21.25 -2.68 -6.07
N PRO A 98 -21.80 -1.49 -6.36
CA PRO A 98 -22.64 -0.80 -5.38
C PRO A 98 -23.83 -1.65 -4.87
N GLU A 99 -24.43 -2.44 -5.72
CA GLU A 99 -25.54 -3.35 -5.40
C GLU A 99 -25.11 -4.56 -4.55
N GLU A 100 -23.82 -4.86 -4.51
CA GLU A 100 -23.27 -5.94 -3.71
C GLU A 100 -22.75 -5.46 -2.33
N TYR A 101 -22.66 -4.14 -2.12
CA TYR A 101 -22.01 -3.55 -0.98
C TYR A 101 -22.59 -4.05 0.35
N GLU A 102 -23.90 -3.92 0.53
CA GLU A 102 -24.57 -4.34 1.78
C GLU A 102 -24.39 -5.82 2.08
N LYS A 103 -24.41 -6.65 1.04
CA LYS A 103 -24.21 -8.10 1.17
C LYS A 103 -22.83 -8.43 1.73
N TYR A 104 -21.78 -7.80 1.17
CA TYR A 104 -20.41 -8.10 1.62
C TYR A 104 -20.05 -7.36 2.90
N LEU A 105 -20.67 -6.22 3.18
CA LEU A 105 -20.59 -5.55 4.47
C LEU A 105 -21.17 -6.44 5.58
N GLN A 106 -22.35 -7.00 5.38
CA GLN A 106 -22.96 -7.91 6.34
C GLN A 106 -22.10 -9.17 6.56
N ALA A 107 -21.58 -9.77 5.49
CA ALA A 107 -20.68 -10.91 5.56
C ALA A 107 -19.37 -10.58 6.31
N ALA A 108 -18.80 -9.40 6.07
CA ALA A 108 -17.63 -8.91 6.78
C ALA A 108 -17.92 -8.71 8.27
N TYR A 109 -19.07 -8.11 8.60
CA TYR A 109 -19.50 -7.95 9.99
C TYR A 109 -19.68 -9.31 10.71
N GLU A 110 -20.29 -10.28 10.06
CA GLU A 110 -20.47 -11.64 10.62
C GLU A 110 -19.14 -12.36 10.85
N ALA A 111 -18.14 -12.13 9.99
CA ALA A 111 -16.81 -12.70 10.09
C ALA A 111 -15.92 -12.08 11.18
N GLU A 112 -16.29 -10.89 11.69
CA GLU A 112 -15.53 -10.23 12.77
C GLU A 112 -15.60 -10.99 14.08
N THR A 113 -14.51 -10.92 14.84
CA THR A 113 -14.35 -11.64 16.12
C THR A 113 -14.53 -10.76 17.35
N PHE A 114 -14.72 -9.45 17.19
CA PHE A 114 -15.01 -8.57 18.32
C PHE A 114 -16.40 -8.86 18.91
N ALA A 115 -16.62 -8.43 20.16
CA ALA A 115 -17.90 -8.59 20.83
C ALA A 115 -19.01 -7.83 20.10
N LYS A 116 -19.97 -8.58 19.55
CA LYS A 116 -21.12 -8.02 18.82
C LYS A 116 -22.28 -7.75 19.78
N PRO A 117 -23.11 -6.71 19.51
CA PRO A 117 -24.33 -6.50 20.24
C PRO A 117 -25.23 -7.72 20.19
N GLU A 118 -25.82 -8.07 21.35
CA GLU A 118 -26.76 -9.19 21.46
C GLU A 118 -28.18 -8.74 21.17
N ASN A 119 -28.97 -9.63 20.61
CA ASN A 119 -30.40 -9.46 20.48
C ASN A 119 -31.12 -9.87 21.78
N PHE A 120 -32.41 -9.65 21.83
CA PHE A 120 -33.27 -9.97 22.99
C PHE A 120 -33.20 -11.46 23.42
N LEU A 121 -32.79 -12.36 22.52
CA LEU A 121 -32.72 -13.79 22.77
C LEU A 121 -31.31 -14.27 23.11
N GLY A 122 -30.33 -13.35 23.24
CA GLY A 122 -28.94 -13.67 23.54
C GLY A 122 -28.10 -14.14 22.33
N GLY A 123 -28.62 -13.99 21.12
CA GLY A 123 -27.85 -14.21 19.89
C GLY A 123 -27.27 -12.90 19.34
N GLU A 124 -26.36 -12.97 18.37
CA GLU A 124 -25.81 -11.80 17.72
C GLU A 124 -26.92 -10.99 17.01
N LYS A 125 -26.89 -9.67 17.20
CA LYS A 125 -27.85 -8.75 16.58
C LYS A 125 -27.41 -8.44 15.15
N THR A 126 -28.30 -8.60 14.18
CA THR A 126 -28.12 -8.04 12.84
C THR A 126 -28.24 -6.53 12.93
N LEU A 127 -27.23 -5.80 12.48
CA LEU A 127 -27.20 -4.36 12.50
C LEU A 127 -27.62 -3.76 11.15
N PRO A 128 -28.19 -2.55 11.14
CA PRO A 128 -28.31 -1.76 9.91
C PRO A 128 -26.93 -1.55 9.27
N PRO A 129 -26.83 -1.43 7.92
CA PRO A 129 -25.56 -1.31 7.24
C PRO A 129 -24.62 -0.24 7.81
N ALA A 130 -25.13 0.96 8.08
CA ALA A 130 -24.34 2.05 8.64
C ALA A 130 -23.77 1.76 10.04
N GLU A 131 -24.52 1.05 10.88
CA GLU A 131 -24.07 0.65 12.22
C GLU A 131 -23.02 -0.47 12.13
N ALA A 132 -23.21 -1.45 11.24
CA ALA A 132 -22.26 -2.53 11.00
C ALA A 132 -20.92 -1.97 10.46
N GLU A 133 -20.97 -1.05 9.49
CA GLU A 133 -19.79 -0.37 8.97
C GLU A 133 -19.05 0.40 10.06
N ALA A 134 -19.77 1.22 10.84
CA ALA A 134 -19.17 2.00 11.91
C ALA A 134 -18.48 1.10 12.95
N LEU A 135 -19.09 -0.03 13.30
CA LEU A 135 -18.54 -0.95 14.27
C LEU A 135 -17.29 -1.67 13.74
N ILE A 136 -17.27 -2.10 12.48
CA ILE A 136 -16.08 -2.67 11.84
C ILE A 136 -14.95 -1.64 11.84
N ARG A 137 -15.23 -0.41 11.39
CA ARG A 137 -14.24 0.67 11.32
C ARG A 137 -13.66 1.03 12.68
N GLN A 138 -14.48 1.02 13.73
CA GLN A 138 -14.04 1.27 15.11
C GLN A 138 -12.99 0.25 15.59
N HIS A 139 -13.02 -0.97 15.07
CA HIS A 139 -12.10 -2.04 15.44
C HIS A 139 -10.93 -2.22 14.46
N ILE A 140 -10.80 -1.35 13.46
CA ILE A 140 -9.61 -1.31 12.61
C ILE A 140 -8.56 -0.45 13.31
N GLU A 141 -7.50 -1.08 13.77
CA GLU A 141 -6.36 -0.40 14.37
C GLU A 141 -5.21 -0.32 13.35
N VAL A 142 -4.73 0.90 13.12
CA VAL A 142 -3.52 1.16 12.35
C VAL A 142 -2.47 1.64 13.34
N ASP A 143 -1.72 0.70 13.85
CA ASP A 143 -0.64 0.97 14.80
C ASP A 143 0.67 1.37 14.08
N ARG A 144 1.70 1.66 14.89
CA ARG A 144 3.02 1.98 14.37
C ARG A 144 3.59 0.88 13.46
N ASN A 145 3.39 -0.38 13.83
CA ASN A 145 3.90 -1.51 13.06
C ASN A 145 3.24 -1.59 11.67
N ALA A 146 1.92 -1.37 11.60
CA ALA A 146 1.19 -1.35 10.34
C ALA A 146 1.71 -0.25 9.39
N LEU A 147 2.06 0.93 9.92
CA LEU A 147 2.66 2.00 9.14
C LEU A 147 4.11 1.70 8.73
N GLU A 148 4.91 1.09 9.59
CA GLU A 148 6.27 0.62 9.23
C GLU A 148 6.21 -0.47 8.13
N GLU A 149 5.23 -1.36 8.19
CA GLU A 149 4.96 -2.36 7.14
C GLU A 149 4.54 -1.69 5.82
N LEU A 150 3.71 -0.66 5.86
CA LEU A 150 3.34 0.13 4.69
C LEU A 150 4.56 0.80 4.06
N ALA A 151 5.42 1.42 4.89
CA ALA A 151 6.67 2.03 4.44
C ALA A 151 7.59 1.01 3.77
N TYR A 152 7.75 -0.16 4.37
CA TYR A 152 8.51 -1.27 3.81
C TYR A 152 7.90 -1.80 2.51
N ALA A 153 6.58 -1.96 2.45
CA ALA A 153 5.88 -2.41 1.25
C ALA A 153 6.08 -1.46 0.07
N ARG A 154 6.11 -0.15 0.30
CA ARG A 154 6.44 0.86 -0.73
C ARG A 154 7.84 0.62 -1.32
N ALA A 155 8.84 0.47 -0.45
CA ALA A 155 10.22 0.22 -0.87
C ALA A 155 10.36 -1.13 -1.63
N LEU A 156 9.66 -2.16 -1.17
CA LEU A 156 9.64 -3.47 -1.80
C LEU A 156 9.00 -3.41 -3.20
N GLN A 157 7.87 -2.72 -3.37
CA GLN A 157 7.23 -2.54 -4.67
C GLN A 157 8.15 -1.86 -5.69
N VAL A 158 8.91 -0.84 -5.26
CA VAL A 158 9.90 -0.17 -6.10
C VAL A 158 10.99 -1.15 -6.52
N LYS A 159 11.53 -1.91 -5.58
CA LYS A 159 12.56 -2.92 -5.85
C LYS A 159 12.07 -3.99 -6.82
N ASP A 160 10.91 -4.56 -6.56
CA ASP A 160 10.36 -5.65 -7.37
C ASP A 160 10.10 -5.18 -8.81
N TYR A 161 9.48 -4.01 -8.98
CA TYR A 161 9.26 -3.43 -10.30
C TYR A 161 10.57 -3.12 -11.04
N LEU A 162 11.57 -2.60 -10.33
CA LEU A 162 12.90 -2.31 -10.90
C LEU A 162 13.57 -3.58 -11.43
N LEU A 163 13.45 -4.69 -10.70
CA LEU A 163 14.11 -5.95 -11.01
C LEU A 163 13.35 -6.85 -11.99
N ASP A 164 12.05 -6.62 -12.20
CA ASP A 164 11.16 -7.47 -13.01
C ASP A 164 11.67 -7.69 -14.44
N SER A 165 12.31 -6.69 -15.03
CA SER A 165 12.89 -6.80 -16.38
C SER A 165 14.16 -7.65 -16.49
N GLY A 166 14.82 -7.99 -15.37
CA GLY A 166 16.10 -8.68 -15.33
C GLY A 166 17.31 -7.88 -15.84
N GLN A 167 17.15 -6.59 -16.18
CA GLN A 167 18.23 -5.72 -16.67
C GLN A 167 19.19 -5.25 -15.57
N VAL A 168 18.72 -5.23 -14.33
CA VAL A 168 19.52 -4.83 -13.16
C VAL A 168 19.66 -6.03 -12.24
N GLY A 169 20.90 -6.36 -11.85
CA GLY A 169 21.15 -7.46 -10.91
C GLY A 169 20.66 -7.16 -9.50
N ALA A 170 20.02 -8.14 -8.87
CA ALA A 170 19.45 -7.99 -7.53
C ALA A 170 20.51 -7.67 -6.45
N GLU A 171 21.76 -8.07 -6.67
CA GLU A 171 22.91 -7.79 -5.80
C GLU A 171 23.32 -6.30 -5.76
N ARG A 172 22.71 -5.50 -6.62
CA ARG A 172 22.95 -4.06 -6.72
C ARG A 172 21.84 -3.21 -6.09
N VAL A 173 20.74 -3.83 -5.64
CA VAL A 173 19.55 -3.13 -5.16
C VAL A 173 19.24 -3.55 -3.73
N PHE A 174 19.38 -2.60 -2.80
CA PHE A 174 19.29 -2.84 -1.36
C PHE A 174 18.09 -2.12 -0.77
N LEU A 175 17.30 -2.84 0.03
CA LEU A 175 16.32 -2.22 0.91
C LEU A 175 17.04 -1.78 2.19
N VAL A 176 16.94 -0.50 2.52
CA VAL A 176 17.55 0.08 3.72
C VAL A 176 16.43 0.55 4.66
N LYS A 177 16.38 -0.02 5.85
CA LYS A 177 15.44 0.45 6.87
C LYS A 177 15.94 1.78 7.42
N PRO A 178 15.17 2.89 7.31
CA PRO A 178 15.53 4.16 7.92
C PRO A 178 15.48 4.05 9.45
N THR A 179 16.16 4.95 10.14
CA THR A 179 16.18 5.01 11.62
C THR A 179 14.75 5.21 12.16
N ASP A 180 13.97 6.07 11.51
CA ASP A 180 12.54 6.22 11.76
C ASP A 180 11.80 6.32 10.42
N ALA A 181 11.05 5.28 10.08
CA ALA A 181 10.27 5.22 8.85
C ALA A 181 9.01 6.10 8.89
N LEU A 182 8.63 6.62 10.08
CA LEU A 182 7.44 7.44 10.28
C LEU A 182 7.74 8.93 10.50
N ALA A 183 9.02 9.31 10.40
CA ALA A 183 9.47 10.69 10.54
C ALA A 183 10.39 11.06 9.37
N PRO A 184 9.87 11.06 8.11
CA PRO A 184 10.66 11.50 6.97
C PRO A 184 11.05 12.97 7.09
N GLU A 185 12.21 13.33 6.57
CA GLU A 185 12.60 14.73 6.48
C GLU A 185 11.56 15.52 5.68
N ALA A 186 11.15 16.68 6.20
CA ALA A 186 10.21 17.55 5.49
C ALA A 186 10.90 18.13 4.23
N LEU A 187 10.29 17.89 3.07
CA LEU A 187 10.75 18.39 1.79
C LEU A 187 9.63 19.21 1.15
N ASP A 188 9.97 20.42 0.71
CA ASP A 188 8.99 21.32 0.08
C ASP A 188 8.39 20.69 -1.19
N GLY A 189 7.06 20.64 -1.23
CA GLY A 189 6.31 20.14 -2.40
C GLY A 189 6.32 18.62 -2.57
N ILE A 190 6.84 17.85 -1.60
CA ILE A 190 6.86 16.38 -1.65
C ILE A 190 6.05 15.80 -0.52
N ALA A 191 5.21 14.81 -0.85
CA ALA A 191 4.43 14.08 0.14
C ALA A 191 5.36 13.35 1.13
N PRO A 192 5.05 13.35 2.44
CA PRO A 192 5.85 12.64 3.44
C PRO A 192 5.80 11.12 3.25
N GLY A 193 4.68 10.56 2.75
CA GLY A 193 4.57 9.15 2.36
C GLY A 193 5.29 8.88 1.03
N ARG A 194 6.54 8.45 1.07
CA ARG A 194 7.41 8.33 -0.11
C ARG A 194 8.44 7.20 0.01
N VAL A 195 9.13 6.97 -1.07
CA VAL A 195 10.37 6.19 -1.11
C VAL A 195 11.52 7.11 -1.50
N GLU A 196 12.61 7.01 -0.78
CA GLU A 196 13.87 7.71 -1.07
C GLU A 196 14.88 6.75 -1.70
N LEU A 197 15.58 7.25 -2.72
CA LEU A 197 16.55 6.51 -3.50
C LEU A 197 17.96 7.05 -3.24
N GLY A 198 18.90 6.17 -2.91
CA GLY A 198 20.33 6.50 -2.72
C GLY A 198 21.19 5.78 -3.76
N LEU A 199 21.94 6.52 -4.61
CA LEU A 199 22.91 5.92 -5.53
C LEU A 199 24.33 5.97 -4.93
N LYS A 200 25.02 4.82 -4.96
CA LYS A 200 26.41 4.62 -4.50
C LYS A 200 27.29 4.01 -5.57
#